data_9e3e2fbb94632ac21582f82d60c8dd40
#
_entry.id   9e3e2fbb94632ac21582f82d60c8dd40
#
_cell.length_a   1.000
_cell.length_b   1.000
_cell.length_c   1.000
_cell.angle_alpha   90.00
_cell.angle_beta   90.00
_cell.angle_gamma   90.00
#
_symmetry.space_group_name_H-M   'P 1'
#
loop_
_entity.id
_entity.type
_entity.pdbx_description
1 polymer ?
#
loop_
_entity_poly.entity_id
_entity_poly.type
_entity_poly.pdbx_seq_one_letter_code
_entity_poly.pdbx_strand_id
1 'polypeptide(L)'
;MDTYKRIPLRLESHKRIYYNQLFLQKYIKRIENFLEETPSMNKLEFASDALEYKELKANNNIEGITDDIEEIEKTIRNEKNIPWNKKERIINLHRGYRYILSHNVIDKESLKELYEILSKGLLDEYSIKNMGDYYRKKPVYILKDGRLDLEPIKGINENEIDNYMNNLFNFINNYEADTSMDNFIKSQIVHFYFVYIHPYFDVNGRTARTVSMWHLLNEEAYPYIIFNRAISLNKRKYNTRLNDVRRKGDITLFLRYMLKEVLKEFEKEKIINNIKTNSEEEITKTESQILEYLLTLKGELTILDLATKYNAYNMYKSPDVIAQSYIYPLIEKGVLINNGQTKHKLTKDMPNIKIAISSDLLDIDKEKIKSINVQKYLSKQL
;
A
#
# COMPACT_ATOMS: atom_id res chain seq x y z
N MET A 1 9.26 -11.58 -31.41
CA MET A 1 9.70 -11.02 -30.11
C MET A 1 9.25 -11.97 -29.00
N ASP A 2 10.14 -12.31 -28.09
CA ASP A 2 9.79 -13.21 -26.98
C ASP A 2 8.78 -12.49 -26.07
N THR A 3 7.57 -13.01 -26.01
CA THR A 3 6.45 -12.41 -25.26
C THR A 3 6.67 -12.51 -23.74
N TYR A 4 7.60 -13.40 -23.34
CA TYR A 4 7.90 -13.69 -21.96
C TYR A 4 9.29 -13.20 -21.56
N LYS A 5 9.34 -12.30 -20.57
CA LYS A 5 10.61 -11.90 -19.95
C LYS A 5 10.94 -12.87 -18.80
N ARG A 6 12.10 -13.52 -18.90
CA ARG A 6 12.60 -14.46 -17.88
C ARG A 6 13.50 -13.72 -16.90
N ILE A 7 13.27 -13.96 -15.62
CA ILE A 7 14.00 -13.33 -14.52
C ILE A 7 15.11 -14.29 -14.05
N PRO A 8 16.32 -13.82 -13.71
CA PRO A 8 17.42 -14.67 -13.25
C PRO A 8 17.24 -15.20 -11.80
N LEU A 9 16.01 -15.29 -11.32
CA LEU A 9 15.63 -15.85 -10.03
C LEU A 9 14.90 -17.17 -10.21
N ARG A 10 15.15 -18.13 -9.31
CA ARG A 10 14.57 -19.48 -9.36
C ARG A 10 13.80 -19.81 -8.10
N LEU A 11 12.75 -20.60 -8.24
CA LEU A 11 12.04 -21.24 -7.15
C LEU A 11 12.72 -22.58 -6.78
N GLU A 12 12.40 -23.16 -5.62
CA GLU A 12 12.88 -24.50 -5.19
C GLU A 12 12.60 -25.59 -6.24
N SER A 13 11.52 -25.46 -7.01
CA SER A 13 11.21 -26.31 -8.15
C SER A 13 12.15 -26.14 -9.34
N HIS A 14 13.24 -25.40 -9.19
CA HIS A 14 14.19 -25.00 -10.23
C HIS A 14 13.56 -24.19 -11.42
N LYS A 15 12.27 -23.86 -11.34
CA LYS A 15 11.59 -23.01 -12.32
C LYS A 15 12.09 -21.57 -12.20
N ARG A 16 12.43 -20.96 -13.32
CA ARG A 16 12.69 -19.52 -13.37
C ARG A 16 11.40 -18.73 -13.22
N ILE A 17 11.48 -17.60 -12.56
CA ILE A 17 10.40 -16.62 -12.56
C ILE A 17 10.35 -15.98 -13.94
N TYR A 18 9.13 -15.74 -14.44
CA TYR A 18 8.90 -15.07 -15.70
C TYR A 18 7.59 -14.31 -15.71
N TYR A 19 7.44 -13.36 -16.63
CA TYR A 19 6.17 -12.67 -16.86
C TYR A 19 5.93 -12.41 -18.36
N ASN A 20 4.66 -12.31 -18.74
CA ASN A 20 4.23 -11.94 -20.08
C ASN A 20 4.21 -10.41 -20.21
N GLN A 21 5.20 -9.85 -20.90
CA GLN A 21 5.36 -8.41 -21.07
C GLN A 21 4.21 -7.82 -21.91
N LEU A 22 3.81 -8.49 -22.97
CA LEU A 22 2.72 -8.03 -23.83
C LEU A 22 1.38 -7.92 -23.06
N PHE A 23 1.13 -8.86 -22.15
CA PHE A 23 -0.07 -8.83 -21.31
C PHE A 23 -0.10 -7.65 -20.34
N LEU A 24 1.05 -7.14 -19.91
CA LEU A 24 1.16 -5.97 -19.00
C LEU A 24 1.10 -4.65 -19.77
N GLN A 25 1.45 -4.62 -21.05
CA GLN A 25 1.66 -3.41 -21.86
C GLN A 25 0.53 -2.39 -21.76
N LYS A 26 -0.71 -2.85 -21.80
CA LYS A 26 -1.85 -1.93 -21.73
C LYS A 26 -1.98 -1.19 -20.37
N TYR A 27 -1.54 -1.83 -19.28
CA TYR A 27 -1.55 -1.21 -17.94
C TYR A 27 -0.38 -0.25 -17.79
N ILE A 28 0.77 -0.64 -18.34
CA ILE A 28 1.99 0.17 -18.39
C ILE A 28 1.68 1.47 -19.13
N LYS A 29 1.19 1.41 -20.37
CA LYS A 29 0.82 2.62 -21.15
C LYS A 29 -0.19 3.52 -20.44
N ARG A 30 -1.17 2.95 -19.74
CA ARG A 30 -2.14 3.76 -19.00
C ARG A 30 -1.51 4.54 -17.85
N ILE A 31 -0.57 3.93 -17.15
CA ILE A 31 0.15 4.58 -16.06
C ILE A 31 1.08 5.66 -16.63
N GLU A 32 1.84 5.35 -17.67
CA GLU A 32 2.73 6.30 -18.33
C GLU A 32 1.96 7.52 -18.83
N ASN A 33 0.88 7.33 -19.58
CA ASN A 33 0.02 8.43 -20.04
C ASN A 33 -0.56 9.25 -18.85
N PHE A 34 -0.96 8.58 -17.76
CA PHE A 34 -1.46 9.27 -16.57
C PHE A 34 -0.39 10.15 -15.93
N LEU A 35 0.84 9.66 -15.81
CA LEU A 35 1.97 10.40 -15.24
C LEU A 35 2.42 11.56 -16.15
N GLU A 36 2.36 11.40 -17.48
CA GLU A 36 2.59 12.48 -18.44
C GLU A 36 1.56 13.61 -18.29
N GLU A 37 0.28 13.26 -18.13
CA GLU A 37 -0.82 14.22 -17.93
C GLU A 37 -0.83 14.83 -16.51
N THR A 38 -0.09 14.25 -15.57
CA THR A 38 -0.07 14.67 -14.16
C THR A 38 1.38 14.79 -13.65
N PRO A 39 2.14 15.80 -14.11
CA PRO A 39 3.58 15.93 -13.78
C PRO A 39 3.87 16.08 -12.29
N SER A 40 2.92 16.61 -11.50
CA SER A 40 3.05 16.72 -10.04
C SER A 40 3.20 15.36 -9.35
N MET A 41 2.67 14.29 -9.95
CA MET A 41 2.83 12.93 -9.40
C MET A 41 4.26 12.40 -9.54
N ASN A 42 5.04 12.90 -10.49
CA ASN A 42 6.45 12.53 -10.67
C ASN A 42 7.38 13.15 -9.62
N LYS A 43 6.89 14.12 -8.84
CA LYS A 43 7.63 14.84 -7.80
C LYS A 43 7.15 14.50 -6.39
N LEU A 44 6.54 13.33 -6.21
CA LEU A 44 6.11 12.88 -4.89
C LEU A 44 7.33 12.80 -3.96
N GLU A 45 7.41 13.72 -3.02
CA GLU A 45 8.44 13.73 -1.98
C GLU A 45 8.02 12.80 -0.85
N PHE A 46 8.57 11.60 -0.83
CA PHE A 46 8.35 10.64 0.27
C PHE A 46 8.78 11.20 1.64
N ALA A 47 9.74 12.12 1.65
CA ALA A 47 10.20 12.77 2.87
C ALA A 47 9.17 13.71 3.51
N SER A 48 8.01 13.96 2.89
CA SER A 48 6.93 14.68 3.55
C SER A 48 6.27 13.80 4.60
N ASP A 49 6.12 14.31 5.82
CA ASP A 49 5.48 13.58 6.93
C ASP A 49 4.10 13.03 6.55
N ALA A 50 3.33 13.80 5.78
CA ALA A 50 1.98 13.40 5.37
C ALA A 50 1.98 12.15 4.48
N LEU A 51 2.91 12.03 3.54
CA LEU A 51 3.02 10.86 2.67
C LEU A 51 3.56 9.66 3.44
N GLU A 52 4.58 9.88 4.29
CA GLU A 52 5.15 8.85 5.13
C GLU A 52 4.09 8.23 6.06
N TYR A 53 3.27 9.04 6.75
CA TYR A 53 2.23 8.52 7.65
C TYR A 53 1.15 7.71 6.92
N LYS A 54 0.80 8.08 5.70
CA LYS A 54 -0.10 7.28 4.86
C LYS A 54 0.51 5.91 4.50
N GLU A 55 1.79 5.87 4.18
CA GLU A 55 2.50 4.61 3.88
C GLU A 55 2.68 3.74 5.13
N LEU A 56 2.98 4.32 6.29
CA LEU A 56 3.03 3.62 7.58
C LEU A 56 1.69 2.95 7.88
N LYS A 57 0.60 3.72 7.80
CA LYS A 57 -0.77 3.20 7.97
C LYS A 57 -1.06 2.04 7.03
N ALA A 58 -0.76 2.21 5.75
CA ALA A 58 -1.04 1.20 4.73
C ALA A 58 -0.24 -0.10 4.99
N ASN A 59 1.04 0.04 5.32
CA ASN A 59 1.90 -1.10 5.61
C ASN A 59 1.42 -1.89 6.85
N ASN A 60 0.99 -1.20 7.91
CA ASN A 60 0.39 -1.82 9.09
C ASN A 60 -0.95 -2.48 8.78
N ASN A 61 -1.83 -1.84 7.99
CA ASN A 61 -3.12 -2.40 7.60
C ASN A 61 -2.99 -3.72 6.84
N ILE A 62 -1.94 -3.88 6.03
CA ILE A 62 -1.66 -5.15 5.33
C ILE A 62 -1.41 -6.28 6.34
N GLU A 63 -0.82 -5.98 7.50
CA GLU A 63 -0.62 -6.95 8.60
C GLU A 63 -1.86 -7.11 9.51
N GLY A 64 -2.95 -6.39 9.21
CA GLY A 64 -4.18 -6.43 10.00
C GLY A 64 -4.16 -5.54 11.23
N ILE A 65 -3.26 -4.56 11.27
CA ILE A 65 -3.15 -3.57 12.33
C ILE A 65 -3.73 -2.27 11.79
N THR A 66 -4.81 -1.81 12.42
CA THR A 66 -5.52 -0.59 12.02
C THR A 66 -5.19 0.53 12.99
N ASP A 67 -4.35 1.46 12.54
CA ASP A 67 -4.07 2.70 13.26
C ASP A 67 -4.62 3.88 12.46
N ASP A 68 -5.07 4.92 13.16
CA ASP A 68 -5.44 6.19 12.53
C ASP A 68 -4.17 7.01 12.23
N ILE A 69 -4.20 7.85 11.18
CA ILE A 69 -3.05 8.72 10.84
C ILE A 69 -2.75 9.69 12.00
N GLU A 70 -3.77 10.23 12.67
CA GLU A 70 -3.59 11.08 13.84
C GLU A 70 -2.89 10.33 14.98
N GLU A 71 -3.22 9.06 15.18
CA GLU A 71 -2.59 8.20 16.19
C GLU A 71 -1.12 7.89 15.81
N ILE A 72 -0.84 7.64 14.53
CA ILE A 72 0.51 7.45 14.02
C ILE A 72 1.34 8.71 14.23
N GLU A 73 0.82 9.87 13.81
CA GLU A 73 1.48 11.16 13.96
C GLU A 73 1.78 11.47 15.44
N LYS A 74 0.79 11.29 16.31
CA LYS A 74 0.94 11.48 17.75
C LYS A 74 1.98 10.52 18.36
N THR A 75 2.00 9.28 17.88
CA THR A 75 2.96 8.27 18.31
C THR A 75 4.39 8.67 17.97
N ILE A 76 4.61 9.11 16.73
CA ILE A 76 5.94 9.49 16.25
C ILE A 76 6.41 10.76 16.96
N ARG A 77 5.55 11.78 17.07
CA ARG A 77 5.91 13.05 17.78
C ARG A 77 6.19 12.87 19.26
N ASN A 78 5.52 11.93 19.92
CA ASN A 78 5.65 11.67 21.36
C ASN A 78 6.37 10.35 21.66
N GLU A 79 7.23 9.87 20.79
CA GLU A 79 7.92 8.57 20.89
C GLU A 79 8.52 8.32 22.27
N LYS A 80 9.14 9.36 22.90
CA LYS A 80 9.81 9.24 24.19
C LYS A 80 8.86 9.01 25.40
N ASN A 81 7.58 9.35 25.26
CA ASN A 81 6.60 9.36 26.35
C ASN A 81 5.56 8.24 26.25
N ILE A 82 5.66 7.36 25.25
CA ILE A 82 4.67 6.33 24.99
C ILE A 82 5.21 4.99 25.49
N PRO A 83 4.39 4.20 26.24
CA PRO A 83 4.77 2.86 26.65
C PRO A 83 5.12 2.02 25.43
N TRP A 84 6.32 1.44 25.42
CA TRP A 84 6.91 0.70 24.29
C TRP A 84 6.00 -0.42 23.78
N ASN A 85 5.30 -1.12 24.63
CA ASN A 85 4.50 -2.32 24.31
C ASN A 85 3.25 -2.12 23.45
N LYS A 86 2.92 -0.90 23.05
CA LYS A 86 1.71 -0.63 22.22
C LYS A 86 1.99 -0.06 20.85
N LYS A 87 3.19 0.45 20.60
CA LYS A 87 3.48 1.26 19.40
C LYS A 87 4.81 0.96 18.73
N GLU A 88 5.51 -0.10 19.16
CA GLU A 88 6.80 -0.49 18.56
C GLU A 88 6.71 -0.63 17.04
N ARG A 89 5.60 -1.18 16.53
CA ARG A 89 5.43 -1.43 15.10
C ARG A 89 5.42 -0.13 14.28
N ILE A 90 4.77 0.92 14.81
CA ILE A 90 4.74 2.24 14.15
C ILE A 90 6.14 2.87 14.19
N ILE A 91 6.74 2.90 15.38
CA ILE A 91 8.06 3.50 15.62
C ILE A 91 9.14 2.77 14.80
N ASN A 92 9.14 1.45 14.82
CA ASN A 92 10.11 0.65 14.07
C ASN A 92 9.99 0.88 12.57
N LEU A 93 8.77 0.91 12.04
CA LEU A 93 8.54 1.14 10.62
C LEU A 93 8.93 2.57 10.21
N HIS A 94 8.61 3.59 11.04
CA HIS A 94 9.09 4.95 10.84
C HIS A 94 10.61 5.02 10.81
N ARG A 95 11.30 4.42 11.79
CA ARG A 95 12.76 4.36 11.82
C ARG A 95 13.34 3.60 10.62
N GLY A 96 12.69 2.52 10.20
CA GLY A 96 13.06 1.79 9.01
C GLY A 96 12.95 2.64 7.75
N TYR A 97 11.91 3.47 7.63
CA TYR A 97 11.79 4.41 6.51
C TYR A 97 12.87 5.50 6.55
N ARG A 98 13.18 6.05 7.73
CA ARG A 98 14.30 6.99 7.87
C ARG A 98 15.65 6.35 7.56
N TYR A 99 15.84 5.07 7.92
CA TYR A 99 17.05 4.31 7.58
C TYR A 99 17.22 4.21 6.06
N ILE A 100 16.21 3.78 5.32
CA ILE A 100 16.32 3.60 3.86
C ILE A 100 16.48 4.93 3.09
N LEU A 101 16.03 6.06 3.64
CA LEU A 101 16.27 7.40 3.06
C LEU A 101 17.73 7.85 3.19
N SER A 102 18.51 7.29 4.10
CA SER A 102 19.90 7.66 4.37
C SER A 102 20.91 6.63 3.87
N HIS A 103 20.45 5.49 3.32
CA HIS A 103 21.30 4.40 2.88
C HIS A 103 20.96 3.99 1.44
N ASN A 104 21.96 3.98 0.56
CA ASN A 104 21.75 3.68 -0.86
C ASN A 104 22.16 2.26 -1.26
N VAL A 105 22.82 1.49 -0.37
CA VAL A 105 23.29 0.14 -0.67
C VAL A 105 22.32 -0.87 -0.06
N ILE A 106 21.84 -1.79 -0.89
CA ILE A 106 20.98 -2.90 -0.46
C ILE A 106 21.79 -4.20 -0.57
N ASP A 107 22.36 -4.60 0.55
CA ASP A 107 23.17 -5.81 0.70
C ASP A 107 22.79 -6.59 1.97
N LYS A 108 23.58 -7.58 2.31
CA LYS A 108 23.34 -8.46 3.45
C LYS A 108 23.43 -7.74 4.78
N GLU A 109 24.41 -6.86 4.92
CA GLU A 109 24.69 -6.09 6.13
C GLU A 109 23.62 -5.02 6.37
N SER A 110 23.35 -4.21 5.38
CA SER A 110 22.33 -3.15 5.45
C SER A 110 20.92 -3.71 5.62
N LEU A 111 20.63 -4.88 5.02
CA LEU A 111 19.36 -5.58 5.26
C LEU A 111 19.25 -6.09 6.71
N LYS A 112 20.34 -6.58 7.30
CA LYS A 112 20.37 -7.00 8.71
C LYS A 112 20.04 -5.82 9.62
N GLU A 113 20.69 -4.68 9.43
CA GLU A 113 20.43 -3.46 10.19
C GLU A 113 18.97 -3.01 10.06
N LEU A 114 18.46 -2.98 8.84
CA LEU A 114 17.05 -2.66 8.59
C LEU A 114 16.11 -3.64 9.31
N TYR A 115 16.39 -4.94 9.25
CA TYR A 115 15.57 -5.94 9.93
C TYR A 115 15.60 -5.78 11.45
N GLU A 116 16.77 -5.53 12.04
CA GLU A 116 16.93 -5.26 13.47
C GLU A 116 16.10 -4.04 13.92
N ILE A 117 16.06 -2.98 13.11
CA ILE A 117 15.21 -1.82 13.33
C ILE A 117 13.72 -2.22 13.29
N LEU A 118 13.29 -2.91 12.22
CA LEU A 118 11.89 -3.26 11.99
C LEU A 118 11.35 -4.27 13.00
N SER A 119 12.20 -5.17 13.52
CA SER A 119 11.80 -6.26 14.41
C SER A 119 12.01 -5.98 15.90
N LYS A 120 12.60 -4.83 16.25
CA LYS A 120 12.94 -4.47 17.62
C LYS A 120 11.75 -4.61 18.57
N GLY A 121 11.86 -5.45 19.60
CA GLY A 121 10.81 -5.70 20.61
C GLY A 121 9.58 -6.48 20.09
N LEU A 122 9.61 -7.03 18.87
CA LEU A 122 8.48 -7.74 18.29
C LEU A 122 8.66 -9.27 18.25
N LEU A 123 9.88 -9.74 18.41
CA LEU A 123 10.19 -11.17 18.34
C LEU A 123 9.96 -11.85 19.70
N ASP A 124 9.40 -13.04 19.67
CA ASP A 124 9.31 -13.91 20.84
C ASP A 124 10.67 -14.58 21.18
N GLU A 125 10.76 -15.16 22.37
CA GLU A 125 11.99 -15.82 22.86
C GLU A 125 12.46 -16.96 21.94
N TYR A 126 11.52 -17.71 21.36
CA TYR A 126 11.86 -18.78 20.42
C TYR A 126 12.53 -18.23 19.17
N SER A 127 11.97 -17.17 18.60
CA SER A 127 12.49 -16.49 17.41
C SER A 127 13.89 -15.94 17.68
N ILE A 128 14.06 -15.23 18.80
CA ILE A 128 15.36 -14.67 19.21
C ILE A 128 16.40 -15.77 19.36
N LYS A 129 16.09 -16.85 20.07
CA LYS A 129 17.02 -17.97 20.32
C LYS A 129 17.46 -18.72 19.05
N ASN A 130 16.57 -18.77 18.04
CA ASN A 130 16.81 -19.54 16.82
C ASN A 130 17.21 -18.67 15.61
N MET A 131 17.39 -17.37 15.81
CA MET A 131 18.02 -16.52 14.81
C MET A 131 19.50 -16.84 14.67
N GLY A 132 19.98 -16.79 13.42
CA GLY A 132 21.41 -16.76 13.13
C GLY A 132 21.93 -15.34 13.06
N ASP A 133 23.16 -15.18 12.57
CA ASP A 133 23.78 -13.86 12.43
C ASP A 133 23.03 -12.96 11.45
N TYR A 134 22.37 -13.57 10.44
CA TYR A 134 21.62 -12.88 9.41
C TYR A 134 20.19 -13.41 9.25
N TYR A 135 19.98 -14.72 9.30
CA TYR A 135 18.73 -15.39 8.98
C TYR A 135 18.35 -16.43 10.02
N ARG A 136 17.10 -16.88 10.00
CA ARG A 136 16.61 -17.96 10.87
C ARG A 136 17.36 -19.28 10.65
N LYS A 137 17.56 -20.03 11.74
CA LYS A 137 18.21 -21.35 11.74
C LYS A 137 17.20 -22.52 11.85
N LYS A 138 15.90 -22.25 11.83
CA LYS A 138 14.83 -23.24 11.94
C LYS A 138 13.76 -23.02 10.88
N PRO A 139 12.99 -24.07 10.54
CA PRO A 139 11.88 -23.95 9.61
C PRO A 139 10.84 -22.92 10.08
N VAL A 140 10.17 -22.29 9.12
CA VAL A 140 9.03 -21.40 9.35
C VAL A 140 7.85 -21.84 8.50
N TYR A 141 6.65 -21.70 9.05
CA TYR A 141 5.40 -22.08 8.40
C TYR A 141 4.48 -20.87 8.32
N ILE A 142 4.11 -20.49 7.11
CA ILE A 142 3.33 -19.30 6.80
C ILE A 142 1.86 -19.72 6.69
N LEU A 143 1.02 -19.18 7.55
CA LEU A 143 -0.42 -19.44 7.51
C LEU A 143 -1.07 -18.78 6.29
N LYS A 144 -1.84 -19.53 5.52
CA LYS A 144 -2.62 -19.00 4.40
C LYS A 144 -3.81 -18.20 4.95
N ASP A 145 -3.82 -16.89 4.66
CA ASP A 145 -4.86 -15.96 5.12
C ASP A 145 -5.10 -15.97 6.65
N GLY A 146 -4.08 -16.34 7.44
CA GLY A 146 -4.20 -16.49 8.90
C GLY A 146 -5.05 -17.68 9.34
N ARG A 147 -5.38 -18.62 8.43
CA ARG A 147 -6.25 -19.76 8.67
C ARG A 147 -5.45 -20.99 9.09
N LEU A 148 -5.79 -21.54 10.24
CA LEU A 148 -5.19 -22.76 10.80
C LEU A 148 -5.71 -24.05 10.12
N ASP A 149 -6.87 -23.98 9.47
CA ASP A 149 -7.49 -25.10 8.77
C ASP A 149 -6.92 -25.35 7.36
N LEU A 150 -6.05 -24.47 6.88
CA LEU A 150 -5.35 -24.64 5.61
C LEU A 150 -3.91 -25.10 5.86
N GLU A 151 -3.45 -26.03 5.03
CA GLU A 151 -2.05 -26.46 5.06
C GLU A 151 -1.11 -25.25 4.93
N PRO A 152 -0.22 -25.02 5.92
CA PRO A 152 0.68 -23.88 5.89
C PRO A 152 1.71 -24.01 4.77
N ILE A 153 2.21 -22.88 4.32
CA ILE A 153 3.30 -22.82 3.34
C ILE A 153 4.63 -22.86 4.11
N LYS A 154 5.49 -23.82 3.80
CA LYS A 154 6.85 -23.82 4.33
C LYS A 154 7.69 -22.73 3.63
N GLY A 155 8.46 -21.95 4.39
CA GLY A 155 9.50 -21.07 3.85
C GLY A 155 10.64 -21.88 3.24
N ILE A 156 11.57 -21.23 2.54
CA ILE A 156 12.79 -21.88 2.00
C ILE A 156 13.52 -22.60 3.12
N ASN A 157 14.15 -23.74 2.78
CA ASN A 157 14.98 -24.48 3.73
C ASN A 157 16.06 -23.56 4.32
N GLU A 158 16.21 -23.57 5.63
CA GLU A 158 17.11 -22.66 6.36
C GLU A 158 18.57 -22.73 5.88
N ASN A 159 19.05 -23.89 5.43
CA ASN A 159 20.39 -24.06 4.89
C ASN A 159 20.59 -23.43 3.50
N GLU A 160 19.50 -23.09 2.81
CA GLU A 160 19.52 -22.50 1.46
C GLU A 160 19.23 -21.01 1.46
N ILE A 161 18.75 -20.43 2.58
CA ILE A 161 18.35 -19.03 2.67
C ILE A 161 19.47 -18.12 2.17
N ASP A 162 20.69 -18.33 2.62
CA ASP A 162 21.83 -17.49 2.25
C ASP A 162 22.05 -17.46 0.72
N ASN A 163 21.96 -18.62 0.07
CA ASN A 163 22.08 -18.71 -1.39
C ASN A 163 20.94 -17.97 -2.11
N TYR A 164 19.70 -18.13 -1.65
CA TYR A 164 18.56 -17.41 -2.23
C TYR A 164 18.64 -15.90 -2.03
N MET A 165 19.09 -15.45 -0.85
CA MET A 165 19.27 -14.04 -0.54
C MET A 165 20.42 -13.41 -1.36
N ASN A 166 21.54 -14.12 -1.55
CA ASN A 166 22.63 -13.68 -2.43
C ASN A 166 22.15 -13.50 -3.88
N ASN A 167 21.31 -14.42 -4.38
CA ASN A 167 20.70 -14.26 -5.70
C ASN A 167 19.76 -13.04 -5.77
N LEU A 168 19.03 -12.76 -4.68
CA LEU A 168 18.19 -11.58 -4.59
C LEU A 168 19.01 -10.28 -4.59
N PHE A 169 20.09 -10.19 -3.82
CA PHE A 169 20.97 -9.02 -3.82
C PHE A 169 21.64 -8.82 -5.19
N ASN A 170 22.08 -9.91 -5.81
CA ASN A 170 22.62 -9.83 -7.17
C ASN A 170 21.56 -9.32 -8.18
N PHE A 171 20.30 -9.75 -8.03
CA PHE A 171 19.21 -9.24 -8.85
C PHE A 171 18.94 -7.75 -8.60
N ILE A 172 18.91 -7.32 -7.33
CA ILE A 172 18.70 -5.92 -6.97
C ILE A 172 19.79 -5.03 -7.56
N ASN A 173 21.05 -5.43 -7.43
CA ASN A 173 22.18 -4.56 -7.73
C ASN A 173 22.65 -4.62 -9.20
N ASN A 174 22.40 -5.74 -9.91
CA ASN A 174 23.00 -5.98 -11.23
C ASN A 174 21.99 -6.23 -12.35
N TYR A 175 20.67 -6.35 -12.05
CA TYR A 175 19.67 -6.50 -13.10
C TYR A 175 19.23 -5.14 -13.60
N GLU A 176 19.44 -4.88 -14.89
CA GLU A 176 19.13 -3.60 -15.53
C GLU A 176 17.62 -3.34 -15.59
N ALA A 177 17.26 -2.09 -15.30
CA ALA A 177 15.92 -1.54 -15.40
C ALA A 177 16.04 -0.09 -15.87
N ASP A 178 15.60 0.19 -17.12
CA ASP A 178 15.93 1.42 -17.81
C ASP A 178 14.96 2.57 -17.51
N THR A 179 13.76 2.26 -17.05
CA THR A 179 12.70 3.25 -16.78
C THR A 179 12.19 3.15 -15.34
N SER A 180 11.55 4.20 -14.85
CA SER A 180 10.86 4.17 -13.55
C SER A 180 9.82 3.04 -13.49
N MET A 181 9.15 2.72 -14.62
CA MET A 181 8.23 1.59 -14.72
C MET A 181 8.95 0.24 -14.61
N ASP A 182 10.11 0.07 -15.25
CA ASP A 182 10.91 -1.16 -15.13
C ASP A 182 11.42 -1.33 -13.69
N ASN A 183 11.82 -0.25 -13.04
CA ASN A 183 12.19 -0.23 -11.62
C ASN A 183 11.01 -0.58 -10.70
N PHE A 184 9.80 -0.11 -11.03
CA PHE A 184 8.60 -0.56 -10.30
C PHE A 184 8.37 -2.07 -10.47
N ILE A 185 8.42 -2.59 -11.69
CA ILE A 185 8.28 -4.03 -11.95
C ILE A 185 9.36 -4.82 -11.19
N LYS A 186 10.62 -4.38 -11.26
CA LYS A 186 11.75 -4.97 -10.53
C LYS A 186 11.52 -4.97 -9.02
N SER A 187 11.06 -3.86 -8.44
CA SER A 187 10.75 -3.76 -7.02
C SER A 187 9.66 -4.75 -6.58
N GLN A 188 8.65 -5.00 -7.41
CA GLN A 188 7.61 -5.97 -7.12
C GLN A 188 8.09 -7.42 -7.25
N ILE A 189 9.06 -7.69 -8.11
CA ILE A 189 9.75 -9.00 -8.17
C ILE A 189 10.60 -9.21 -6.91
N VAL A 190 11.34 -8.19 -6.47
CA VAL A 190 12.10 -8.19 -5.20
C VAL A 190 11.16 -8.46 -4.03
N HIS A 191 10.05 -7.75 -3.95
CA HIS A 191 9.02 -7.94 -2.94
C HIS A 191 8.52 -9.40 -2.89
N PHE A 192 8.07 -9.93 -4.03
CA PHE A 192 7.62 -11.33 -4.11
C PHE A 192 8.70 -12.29 -3.66
N TYR A 193 9.92 -12.13 -4.17
CA TYR A 193 10.99 -13.10 -3.94
C TYR A 193 11.46 -13.10 -2.49
N PHE A 194 11.49 -11.93 -1.84
CA PHE A 194 11.78 -11.83 -0.40
C PHE A 194 10.71 -12.56 0.43
N VAL A 195 9.42 -12.31 0.15
CA VAL A 195 8.32 -13.01 0.83
C VAL A 195 8.36 -14.52 0.55
N TYR A 196 8.82 -14.92 -0.64
CA TYR A 196 8.98 -16.32 -1.02
C TYR A 196 10.07 -17.00 -0.20
N ILE A 197 11.24 -16.39 -0.05
CA ILE A 197 12.35 -16.90 0.76
C ILE A 197 11.95 -16.99 2.24
N HIS A 198 11.30 -15.96 2.74
CA HIS A 198 10.87 -15.85 4.14
C HIS A 198 12.04 -16.03 5.12
N PRO A 199 13.07 -15.16 5.06
CA PRO A 199 14.35 -15.40 5.72
C PRO A 199 14.30 -15.27 7.25
N TYR A 200 13.23 -14.75 7.83
CA TYR A 200 13.06 -14.48 9.24
C TYR A 200 11.87 -15.24 9.84
N PHE A 201 11.72 -15.22 11.17
CA PHE A 201 10.56 -15.83 11.85
C PHE A 201 9.32 -14.97 11.74
N ASP A 202 9.46 -13.65 11.89
CA ASP A 202 8.38 -12.65 11.77
C ASP A 202 8.89 -11.42 11.01
N VAL A 203 8.02 -10.44 10.79
CA VAL A 203 8.29 -9.15 10.14
C VAL A 203 8.68 -9.26 8.65
N ASN A 204 8.63 -10.45 8.05
CA ASN A 204 9.01 -10.65 6.65
C ASN A 204 8.22 -9.80 5.66
N GLY A 205 6.90 -9.67 5.84
CA GLY A 205 6.05 -8.87 4.97
C GLY A 205 6.41 -7.38 4.99
N ARG A 206 6.60 -6.81 6.19
CA ARG A 206 7.03 -5.42 6.38
C ARG A 206 8.42 -5.18 5.80
N THR A 207 9.37 -6.08 6.08
CA THR A 207 10.72 -6.00 5.53
C THR A 207 10.72 -6.06 4.01
N ALA A 208 9.98 -6.98 3.39
CA ALA A 208 9.87 -7.11 1.93
C ALA A 208 9.34 -5.83 1.30
N ARG A 209 8.28 -5.23 1.86
CA ARG A 209 7.71 -3.97 1.37
C ARG A 209 8.66 -2.79 1.56
N THR A 210 9.37 -2.74 2.67
CA THR A 210 10.36 -1.69 2.92
C THR A 210 11.57 -1.81 1.97
N VAL A 211 12.08 -3.02 1.71
CA VAL A 211 13.17 -3.26 0.73
C VAL A 211 12.72 -2.87 -0.69
N SER A 212 11.47 -3.19 -1.06
CA SER A 212 10.93 -2.77 -2.36
C SER A 212 10.82 -1.25 -2.50
N MET A 213 10.41 -0.57 -1.43
CA MET A 213 10.38 0.89 -1.38
C MET A 213 11.79 1.47 -1.44
N TRP A 214 12.74 0.88 -0.72
CA TRP A 214 14.15 1.28 -0.74
C TRP A 214 14.73 1.24 -2.16
N HIS A 215 14.46 0.15 -2.89
CA HIS A 215 14.86 0.06 -4.30
C HIS A 215 14.24 1.20 -5.13
N LEU A 216 12.94 1.48 -4.97
CA LEU A 216 12.28 2.56 -5.71
C LEU A 216 12.85 3.95 -5.39
N LEU A 217 13.25 4.19 -4.14
CA LEU A 217 13.88 5.44 -3.72
C LEU A 217 15.28 5.60 -4.32
N ASN A 218 16.09 4.53 -4.31
CA ASN A 218 17.43 4.54 -4.89
C ASN A 218 17.42 4.79 -6.41
N GLU A 219 16.39 4.31 -7.10
CA GLU A 219 16.22 4.42 -8.55
C GLU A 219 15.34 5.63 -8.96
N GLU A 220 15.08 6.54 -8.04
CA GLU A 220 14.24 7.73 -8.25
C GLU A 220 12.86 7.45 -8.86
N ALA A 221 12.34 6.23 -8.66
CA ALA A 221 11.01 5.81 -9.12
C ALA A 221 9.89 6.26 -8.15
N TYR A 222 9.95 7.53 -7.73
CA TYR A 222 9.13 8.14 -6.68
C TYR A 222 7.61 7.96 -6.83
N PRO A 223 7.00 8.04 -8.03
CA PRO A 223 5.55 7.86 -8.15
C PRO A 223 5.06 6.54 -7.57
N TYR A 224 5.87 5.49 -7.63
CA TYR A 224 5.48 4.13 -7.27
C TYR A 224 5.66 3.78 -5.80
N ILE A 225 6.25 4.64 -4.97
CA ILE A 225 6.42 4.38 -3.53
C ILE A 225 5.08 4.20 -2.79
N ILE A 226 3.98 4.66 -3.39
CA ILE A 226 2.62 4.55 -2.85
C ILE A 226 2.00 3.15 -2.98
N PHE A 227 2.74 2.14 -3.41
CA PHE A 227 2.18 0.81 -3.68
C PHE A 227 1.61 0.11 -2.45
N ASN A 228 2.06 0.42 -1.23
CA ASN A 228 1.48 -0.13 -0.01
C ASN A 228 0.03 0.33 0.16
N ARG A 229 -0.28 1.60 -0.11
CA ARG A 229 -1.66 2.13 -0.08
C ARG A 229 -2.52 1.41 -1.12
N ALA A 230 -1.97 1.20 -2.31
CA ALA A 230 -2.66 0.52 -3.39
C ALA A 230 -3.11 -0.90 -3.04
N ILE A 231 -2.34 -1.64 -2.24
CA ILE A 231 -2.64 -3.03 -1.88
C ILE A 231 -3.34 -3.20 -0.53
N SER A 232 -3.26 -2.21 0.37
CA SER A 232 -3.73 -2.31 1.76
C SER A 232 -5.23 -2.61 1.87
N LEU A 233 -6.04 -2.14 0.94
CA LEU A 233 -7.49 -2.32 0.93
C LEU A 233 -7.94 -3.70 0.43
N ASN A 234 -7.05 -4.51 -0.16
CA ASN A 234 -7.40 -5.82 -0.72
C ASN A 234 -6.35 -6.90 -0.40
N LYS A 235 -6.03 -7.03 0.89
CA LYS A 235 -5.06 -8.00 1.43
C LYS A 235 -5.30 -9.42 0.92
N ARG A 236 -6.56 -9.88 0.91
CA ARG A 236 -6.90 -11.24 0.46
C ARG A 236 -6.47 -11.49 -0.97
N LYS A 237 -6.75 -10.54 -1.87
CA LYS A 237 -6.37 -10.67 -3.27
C LYS A 237 -4.87 -10.58 -3.48
N TYR A 238 -4.21 -9.70 -2.75
CA TYR A 238 -2.76 -9.60 -2.72
C TYR A 238 -2.11 -10.94 -2.32
N ASN A 239 -2.52 -11.54 -1.20
CA ASN A 239 -2.02 -12.83 -0.74
C ASN A 239 -2.28 -13.96 -1.76
N THR A 240 -3.48 -13.98 -2.37
CA THR A 240 -3.81 -14.95 -3.42
C THR A 240 -2.84 -14.86 -4.58
N ARG A 241 -2.51 -13.64 -5.05
CA ARG A 241 -1.59 -13.43 -6.17
C ARG A 241 -0.15 -13.84 -5.84
N LEU A 242 0.34 -13.56 -4.64
CA LEU A 242 1.64 -14.05 -4.18
C LEU A 242 1.72 -15.61 -4.18
N ASN A 243 0.66 -16.25 -3.69
CA ASN A 243 0.60 -17.72 -3.65
C ASN A 243 0.49 -18.37 -5.05
N ASP A 244 -0.15 -17.71 -6.02
CA ASP A 244 -0.20 -18.18 -7.40
C ASP A 244 1.19 -18.25 -8.04
N VAL A 245 2.06 -17.26 -7.78
CA VAL A 245 3.45 -17.23 -8.29
C VAL A 245 4.28 -18.37 -7.73
N ARG A 246 4.16 -18.66 -6.41
CA ARG A 246 4.89 -19.76 -5.74
C ARG A 246 4.71 -21.09 -6.45
N ARG A 247 3.52 -21.36 -6.97
CA ARG A 247 3.19 -22.64 -7.62
C ARG A 247 3.68 -22.73 -9.05
N LYS A 248 3.66 -21.62 -9.78
CA LYS A 248 3.82 -21.62 -11.25
C LYS A 248 5.13 -21.01 -11.75
N GLY A 249 5.73 -20.10 -10.98
CA GLY A 249 6.82 -19.24 -11.42
C GLY A 249 6.37 -18.10 -12.34
N ASP A 250 5.10 -18.07 -12.73
CA ASP A 250 4.51 -17.00 -13.54
C ASP A 250 4.05 -15.86 -12.63
N ILE A 251 4.77 -14.74 -12.67
CA ILE A 251 4.48 -13.55 -11.86
C ILE A 251 3.55 -12.55 -12.58
N THR A 252 3.13 -12.83 -13.81
CA THR A 252 2.32 -11.92 -14.65
C THR A 252 1.06 -11.40 -13.95
N LEU A 253 0.29 -12.28 -13.32
CA LEU A 253 -0.97 -11.90 -12.66
C LEU A 253 -0.75 -11.09 -11.38
N PHE A 254 0.37 -11.30 -10.69
CA PHE A 254 0.77 -10.48 -9.55
C PHE A 254 1.17 -9.07 -10.00
N LEU A 255 2.05 -8.96 -11.00
CA LEU A 255 2.45 -7.67 -11.56
C LEU A 255 1.26 -6.89 -12.15
N ARG A 256 0.38 -7.55 -12.89
CA ARG A 256 -0.87 -6.93 -13.36
C ARG A 256 -1.71 -6.41 -12.20
N TYR A 257 -1.81 -7.16 -11.12
CA TYR A 257 -2.55 -6.73 -9.93
C TYR A 257 -1.91 -5.46 -9.35
N MET A 258 -0.59 -5.43 -9.16
CA MET A 258 0.14 -4.28 -8.65
C MET A 258 -0.04 -3.05 -9.52
N LEU A 259 0.18 -3.16 -10.83
CA LEU A 259 -0.03 -2.06 -11.79
C LEU A 259 -1.45 -1.50 -11.73
N LYS A 260 -2.45 -2.39 -11.65
CA LYS A 260 -3.86 -1.97 -11.59
C LYS A 260 -4.20 -1.24 -10.29
N GLU A 261 -3.71 -1.72 -9.16
CA GLU A 261 -4.02 -1.09 -7.87
C GLU A 261 -3.26 0.24 -7.70
N VAL A 262 -2.02 0.34 -8.20
CA VAL A 262 -1.25 1.60 -8.24
C VAL A 262 -1.93 2.64 -9.13
N LEU A 263 -2.40 2.25 -10.32
CA LEU A 263 -3.15 3.18 -11.18
C LEU A 263 -4.40 3.73 -10.49
N LYS A 264 -5.15 2.90 -9.78
CA LYS A 264 -6.30 3.37 -8.99
C LYS A 264 -5.90 4.35 -7.89
N GLU A 265 -4.75 4.10 -7.27
CA GLU A 265 -4.24 5.00 -6.22
C GLU A 265 -3.89 6.37 -6.80
N PHE A 266 -3.23 6.40 -7.96
CA PHE A 266 -2.97 7.64 -8.70
C PHE A 266 -4.26 8.39 -9.05
N GLU A 267 -5.25 7.68 -9.58
CA GLU A 267 -6.55 8.27 -9.92
C GLU A 267 -7.25 8.83 -8.67
N LYS A 268 -7.18 8.16 -7.53
CA LYS A 268 -7.71 8.67 -6.25
C LYS A 268 -6.98 9.93 -5.78
N GLU A 269 -5.66 9.92 -5.79
CA GLU A 269 -4.86 11.09 -5.39
C GLU A 269 -5.18 12.31 -6.26
N LYS A 270 -5.31 12.14 -7.57
CA LYS A 270 -5.72 13.21 -8.49
C LYS A 270 -7.08 13.78 -8.09
N ILE A 271 -8.07 12.94 -7.82
CA ILE A 271 -9.41 13.36 -7.38
C ILE A 271 -9.33 14.15 -6.07
N ILE A 272 -8.61 13.63 -5.08
CA ILE A 272 -8.49 14.29 -3.78
C ILE A 272 -7.76 15.65 -3.90
N ASN A 273 -6.72 15.71 -4.72
CA ASN A 273 -6.00 16.96 -4.95
C ASN A 273 -6.90 18.00 -5.65
N ASN A 274 -7.70 17.60 -6.64
CA ASN A 274 -8.65 18.50 -7.29
C ASN A 274 -9.71 19.01 -6.31
N ILE A 275 -10.25 18.13 -5.45
CA ILE A 275 -11.19 18.55 -4.41
C ILE A 275 -10.55 19.59 -3.49
N LYS A 276 -9.30 19.36 -3.03
CA LYS A 276 -8.58 20.30 -2.17
C LYS A 276 -8.30 21.64 -2.82
N THR A 277 -7.97 21.61 -4.11
CA THR A 277 -7.64 22.83 -4.87
C THR A 277 -8.89 23.66 -5.17
N ASN A 278 -10.02 23.02 -5.48
CA ASN A 278 -11.24 23.66 -5.93
C ASN A 278 -12.24 23.93 -4.79
N SER A 279 -12.00 23.41 -3.58
CA SER A 279 -12.82 23.70 -2.40
C SER A 279 -12.54 25.12 -1.89
N GLU A 280 -13.61 25.87 -1.58
CA GLU A 280 -13.51 27.21 -0.98
C GLU A 280 -12.93 27.16 0.45
N GLU A 281 -13.11 26.04 1.15
CA GLU A 281 -12.63 25.82 2.51
C GLU A 281 -11.56 24.72 2.54
N GLU A 282 -10.65 24.81 3.50
CA GLU A 282 -9.60 23.82 3.70
C GLU A 282 -10.17 22.43 4.05
N ILE A 283 -9.73 21.40 3.32
CA ILE A 283 -10.05 20.00 3.59
C ILE A 283 -9.03 19.45 4.59
N THR A 284 -9.49 19.09 5.76
CA THR A 284 -8.66 18.54 6.83
C THR A 284 -8.08 17.16 6.46
N LYS A 285 -7.04 16.72 7.18
CA LYS A 285 -6.43 15.40 6.98
C LYS A 285 -7.46 14.28 7.11
N THR A 286 -8.34 14.35 8.10
CA THR A 286 -9.34 13.30 8.37
C THR A 286 -10.47 13.32 7.36
N GLU A 287 -10.94 14.49 6.95
CA GLU A 287 -11.89 14.62 5.84
C GLU A 287 -11.33 14.04 4.54
N SER A 288 -10.06 14.29 4.24
CA SER A 288 -9.35 13.67 3.11
C SER A 288 -9.35 12.14 3.19
N GLN A 289 -9.12 11.57 4.37
CA GLN A 289 -9.15 10.10 4.57
C GLN A 289 -10.54 9.51 4.32
N ILE A 290 -11.61 10.18 4.75
CA ILE A 290 -12.98 9.74 4.47
C ILE A 290 -13.29 9.78 2.98
N LEU A 291 -12.86 10.84 2.27
CA LEU A 291 -13.00 10.92 0.83
C LEU A 291 -12.20 9.83 0.11
N GLU A 292 -10.96 9.59 0.52
CA GLU A 292 -10.15 8.49 0.00
C GLU A 292 -10.83 7.14 0.20
N TYR A 293 -11.42 6.91 1.37
CA TYR A 293 -12.16 5.69 1.68
C TYR A 293 -13.44 5.57 0.86
N LEU A 294 -14.22 6.65 0.75
CA LEU A 294 -15.42 6.70 -0.08
C LEU A 294 -15.13 6.26 -1.52
N LEU A 295 -14.03 6.73 -2.11
CA LEU A 295 -13.60 6.36 -3.47
C LEU A 295 -13.23 4.88 -3.63
N THR A 296 -13.02 4.14 -2.55
CA THR A 296 -12.76 2.68 -2.59
C THR A 296 -14.04 1.85 -2.55
N LEU A 297 -15.13 2.41 -2.07
CA LEU A 297 -16.40 1.70 -1.90
C LEU A 297 -17.13 1.54 -3.24
N LYS A 298 -18.13 0.68 -3.27
CA LYS A 298 -18.97 0.43 -4.45
C LYS A 298 -20.43 0.70 -4.14
N GLY A 299 -21.13 1.24 -5.10
CA GLY A 299 -22.56 1.50 -5.00
C GLY A 299 -22.88 2.88 -4.45
N GLU A 300 -24.17 3.22 -4.41
CA GLU A 300 -24.67 4.41 -3.73
C GLU A 300 -24.57 4.21 -2.22
N LEU A 301 -24.20 5.24 -1.50
CA LEU A 301 -24.03 5.21 -0.05
C LEU A 301 -24.84 6.32 0.59
N THR A 302 -25.39 6.03 1.75
CA THR A 302 -25.93 7.03 2.66
C THR A 302 -24.82 7.54 3.61
N ILE A 303 -25.13 8.60 4.34
CA ILE A 303 -24.25 9.11 5.42
C ILE A 303 -23.96 7.98 6.43
N LEU A 304 -25.02 7.27 6.83
CA LEU A 304 -24.91 6.16 7.80
C LEU A 304 -24.09 5.00 7.24
N ASP A 305 -24.28 4.64 5.96
CA ASP A 305 -23.48 3.59 5.31
C ASP A 305 -21.99 3.94 5.32
N LEU A 306 -21.65 5.17 4.94
CA LEU A 306 -20.26 5.63 4.93
C LEU A 306 -19.67 5.63 6.33
N ALA A 307 -20.38 6.20 7.31
CA ALA A 307 -19.93 6.25 8.69
C ALA A 307 -19.72 4.85 9.30
N THR A 308 -20.67 3.93 9.08
CA THR A 308 -20.61 2.55 9.59
C THR A 308 -19.45 1.77 8.94
N LYS A 309 -19.29 1.88 7.62
CA LYS A 309 -18.21 1.20 6.91
C LYS A 309 -16.84 1.77 7.25
N TYR A 310 -16.74 3.09 7.42
CA TYR A 310 -15.50 3.74 7.84
C TYR A 310 -15.13 3.37 9.28
N ASN A 311 -16.11 3.28 10.19
CA ASN A 311 -15.88 2.77 11.55
C ASN A 311 -15.36 1.32 11.54
N ALA A 312 -15.95 0.43 10.75
CA ALA A 312 -15.48 -0.95 10.61
C ALA A 312 -14.04 -1.02 10.04
N TYR A 313 -13.64 -0.05 9.24
CA TYR A 313 -12.29 0.07 8.68
C TYR A 313 -11.27 0.63 9.69
N ASN A 314 -11.67 1.60 10.53
CA ASN A 314 -10.78 2.32 11.46
C ASN A 314 -10.99 2.01 12.95
N MET A 315 -12.03 1.29 13.35
CA MET A 315 -12.32 0.68 14.67
C MET A 315 -12.34 1.60 15.93
N TYR A 316 -12.19 2.93 15.83
CA TYR A 316 -11.95 3.77 17.01
C TYR A 316 -13.05 4.77 17.41
N LYS A 317 -14.03 5.01 16.54
CA LYS A 317 -15.09 6.00 16.83
C LYS A 317 -16.45 5.44 16.41
N SER A 318 -17.51 5.75 17.15
CA SER A 318 -18.86 5.33 16.73
C SER A 318 -19.25 5.95 15.38
N PRO A 319 -20.16 5.32 14.61
CA PRO A 319 -20.65 5.88 13.36
C PRO A 319 -21.19 7.30 13.50
N ASP A 320 -21.87 7.61 14.62
CA ASP A 320 -22.42 8.94 14.87
C ASP A 320 -21.32 9.99 15.03
N VAL A 321 -20.25 9.67 15.73
CA VAL A 321 -19.08 10.56 15.86
C VAL A 321 -18.42 10.79 14.52
N ILE A 322 -18.30 9.74 13.69
CA ILE A 322 -17.72 9.84 12.35
C ILE A 322 -18.60 10.75 11.47
N ALA A 323 -19.92 10.55 11.50
CA ALA A 323 -20.84 11.40 10.74
C ALA A 323 -20.74 12.87 11.16
N GLN A 324 -20.79 13.15 12.47
CA GLN A 324 -20.77 14.52 12.99
C GLN A 324 -19.41 15.22 12.80
N SER A 325 -18.31 14.51 13.05
CA SER A 325 -16.99 15.14 13.04
C SER A 325 -16.37 15.26 11.65
N TYR A 326 -16.80 14.43 10.69
CA TYR A 326 -16.08 14.32 9.41
C TYR A 326 -16.99 14.35 8.17
N ILE A 327 -18.20 13.78 8.22
CA ILE A 327 -19.04 13.72 7.02
C ILE A 327 -19.88 14.99 6.90
N TYR A 328 -20.49 15.45 8.00
CA TYR A 328 -21.28 16.70 7.98
C TYR A 328 -20.43 17.93 7.62
N PRO A 329 -19.20 18.12 8.12
CA PRO A 329 -18.35 19.20 7.64
C PRO A 329 -18.08 19.17 6.14
N LEU A 330 -17.88 17.99 5.53
CA LEU A 330 -17.73 17.87 4.08
C LEU A 330 -19.01 18.26 3.31
N ILE A 331 -20.17 18.06 3.92
CA ILE A 331 -21.45 18.50 3.35
C ILE A 331 -21.60 20.02 3.48
N GLU A 332 -21.25 20.58 4.63
CA GLU A 332 -21.27 22.03 4.87
C GLU A 332 -20.33 22.78 3.91
N LYS A 333 -19.16 22.22 3.63
CA LYS A 333 -18.20 22.72 2.64
C LYS A 333 -18.64 22.49 1.17
N GLY A 334 -19.76 21.84 0.92
CA GLY A 334 -20.25 21.52 -0.42
C GLY A 334 -19.44 20.46 -1.16
N VAL A 335 -18.55 19.74 -0.48
CA VAL A 335 -17.74 18.65 -1.06
C VAL A 335 -18.59 17.40 -1.27
N LEU A 336 -19.39 17.04 -0.26
CA LEU A 336 -20.42 16.02 -0.38
C LEU A 336 -21.78 16.68 -0.53
N ILE A 337 -22.54 16.22 -1.49
CA ILE A 337 -23.88 16.73 -1.79
C ILE A 337 -24.89 15.60 -1.78
N ASN A 338 -26.19 15.94 -1.63
CA ASN A 338 -27.25 14.97 -1.78
C ASN A 338 -27.31 14.49 -3.24
N ASN A 339 -27.32 13.19 -3.45
CA ASN A 339 -27.41 12.60 -4.79
C ASN A 339 -28.78 12.92 -5.41
N GLY A 340 -28.86 13.97 -6.21
CA GLY A 340 -30.04 14.36 -6.97
C GLY A 340 -30.68 15.71 -6.57
N GLN A 341 -30.10 16.44 -5.63
CA GLN A 341 -30.55 17.81 -5.30
C GLN A 341 -29.36 18.76 -5.11
N THR A 342 -29.43 19.91 -5.74
CA THR A 342 -28.52 21.04 -5.55
C THR A 342 -28.66 21.62 -4.14
N LYS A 343 -27.52 21.88 -3.48
CA LYS A 343 -27.29 22.80 -2.33
C LYS A 343 -28.44 22.97 -1.31
N HIS A 344 -29.14 21.91 -0.92
CA HIS A 344 -29.99 22.03 0.27
C HIS A 344 -29.17 21.69 1.52
N LYS A 345 -29.21 22.57 2.54
CA LYS A 345 -28.64 22.33 3.88
C LYS A 345 -29.16 20.99 4.37
N LEU A 346 -28.25 20.00 4.44
CA LEU A 346 -28.53 18.74 5.09
C LEU A 346 -28.60 19.02 6.59
N THR A 347 -29.72 18.71 7.20
CA THR A 347 -29.87 18.78 8.65
C THR A 347 -29.31 17.53 9.30
N LYS A 348 -28.85 17.64 10.55
CA LYS A 348 -28.23 16.55 11.33
C LYS A 348 -29.10 15.30 11.51
N ASP A 349 -30.36 15.34 11.08
CA ASP A 349 -31.39 14.31 11.31
C ASP A 349 -31.63 13.40 10.07
N MET A 350 -30.70 13.38 9.10
CA MET A 350 -30.92 12.66 7.84
C MET A 350 -29.84 11.60 7.54
N PRO A 351 -29.63 10.59 8.41
CA PRO A 351 -28.57 9.59 8.23
C PRO A 351 -28.75 8.72 6.97
N ASN A 352 -29.98 8.65 6.45
CA ASN A 352 -30.34 7.83 5.28
C ASN A 352 -30.28 8.57 3.94
N ILE A 353 -29.78 9.81 3.92
CA ILE A 353 -29.62 10.54 2.68
C ILE A 353 -28.46 9.97 1.88
N LYS A 354 -28.68 9.72 0.59
CA LYS A 354 -27.64 9.34 -0.35
C LYS A 354 -26.74 10.52 -0.63
N ILE A 355 -25.44 10.26 -0.55
CA ILE A 355 -24.40 11.27 -0.75
C ILE A 355 -23.63 11.03 -2.04
N ALA A 356 -23.13 12.11 -2.63
CA ALA A 356 -22.23 12.08 -3.79
C ALA A 356 -21.17 13.17 -3.64
N ILE A 357 -20.03 12.99 -4.29
CA ILE A 357 -19.01 14.04 -4.41
C ILE A 357 -19.53 15.08 -5.41
N SER A 358 -19.37 16.38 -5.08
CA SER A 358 -19.73 17.47 -5.99
C SER A 358 -18.88 17.42 -7.26
N SER A 359 -19.56 17.43 -8.42
CA SER A 359 -18.88 17.43 -9.72
C SER A 359 -18.11 18.72 -9.99
N ASP A 360 -18.55 19.82 -9.39
CA ASP A 360 -17.98 21.16 -9.60
C ASP A 360 -16.56 21.27 -9.06
N LEU A 361 -16.19 20.38 -8.11
CA LEU A 361 -14.84 20.29 -7.55
C LEU A 361 -13.89 19.41 -8.37
N LEU A 362 -14.40 18.76 -9.41
CA LEU A 362 -13.61 17.81 -10.20
C LEU A 362 -13.31 18.42 -11.57
N ASP A 363 -12.11 18.94 -11.75
CA ASP A 363 -11.56 19.28 -13.06
C ASP A 363 -10.96 18.01 -13.70
N ILE A 364 -11.83 17.03 -14.06
CA ILE A 364 -11.39 15.74 -14.54
C ILE A 364 -12.24 15.28 -15.70
N ASP A 365 -11.59 14.90 -16.80
CA ASP A 365 -12.21 14.10 -17.85
C ASP A 365 -12.57 12.71 -17.30
N LYS A 366 -13.85 12.48 -17.07
CA LYS A 366 -14.41 11.27 -16.43
C LYS A 366 -14.16 10.00 -17.24
N GLU A 367 -14.00 10.13 -18.55
CA GLU A 367 -13.67 8.98 -19.39
C GLU A 367 -12.26 8.47 -19.14
N LYS A 368 -11.36 9.32 -18.66
CA LYS A 368 -9.96 8.96 -18.35
C LYS A 368 -9.81 8.22 -17.03
N ILE A 369 -10.75 8.37 -16.08
CA ILE A 369 -10.70 7.71 -14.75
C ILE A 369 -11.60 6.46 -14.76
N LYS A 370 -11.17 5.42 -15.49
CA LYS A 370 -11.97 4.20 -15.66
C LYS A 370 -11.80 3.13 -14.58
N SER A 371 -10.76 3.19 -13.78
CA SER A 371 -10.44 2.16 -12.77
C SER A 371 -11.10 2.40 -11.43
N ILE A 372 -11.46 3.64 -11.12
CA ILE A 372 -12.24 4.05 -9.96
C ILE A 372 -13.70 4.26 -10.39
N ASN A 373 -14.63 3.85 -9.56
CA ASN A 373 -16.06 3.98 -9.87
C ASN A 373 -16.58 5.36 -9.47
N VAL A 374 -15.90 6.42 -9.92
CA VAL A 374 -16.19 7.82 -9.58
C VAL A 374 -17.62 8.22 -9.96
N GLN A 375 -18.09 7.76 -11.13
CA GLN A 375 -19.45 8.09 -11.64
C GLN A 375 -20.59 7.74 -10.67
N LYS A 376 -20.38 6.78 -9.77
CA LYS A 376 -21.37 6.41 -8.75
C LYS A 376 -21.41 7.34 -7.54
N TYR A 377 -20.39 8.17 -7.39
CA TYR A 377 -20.26 9.13 -6.29
C TYR A 377 -20.42 10.58 -6.73
N LEU A 378 -20.66 10.81 -8.03
CA LEU A 378 -20.91 12.12 -8.57
C LEU A 378 -22.42 12.42 -8.59
N SER A 379 -22.75 13.69 -8.43
CA SER A 379 -24.15 14.14 -8.59
C SER A 379 -24.64 13.93 -10.02
N LYS A 380 -25.95 13.68 -10.19
CA LYS A 380 -26.59 13.44 -11.49
C LYS A 380 -26.66 14.67 -12.41
N GLN A 381 -26.07 15.79 -12.05
CA GLN A 381 -25.97 16.97 -12.91
C GLN A 381 -24.83 16.86 -13.94
N LEU A 382 -24.64 15.66 -14.40
CA LEU A 382 -23.74 15.33 -15.49
C LEU A 382 -24.55 14.82 -16.66
#